data_928dee08364ad2d9303e4da3491bcecc
#
_entry.id   928dee08364ad2d9303e4da3491bcecc
#
_cell.length_a   1.000
_cell.length_b   1.000
_cell.length_c   1.000
_cell.angle_alpha   90.00
_cell.angle_beta   90.00
_cell.angle_gamma   90.00
#
_symmetry.space_group_name_H-M   'P 1'
#
loop_
_entity.id
_entity.type
_entity.pdbx_description
1 polymer ?
#
loop_
_entity_poly.entity_id
_entity_poly.type
_entity_poly.pdbx_seq_one_letter_code
_entity_poly.pdbx_strand_id
1 'polypeptide(L)'
;MCVLLLILLLIGLGVFWIEARHRLRPASPLTLRQLDWSIGTQGDDLDLEGWIEINNPHARMEVMVPELQVNPVLIGSSDLSDVTVRTEITPHHPDEETRADGYWPAYIVKGRKSTRIRVSVTLSSDKGLAIADRVDTVWMDVNWVNYGPFGRLDRRQGVVVPLRRPAVLQPSKAEFRSGENCKVLPLKTHLLGPLDNTIEVLRNYAGELIQPGDILTIGETPVAVIQGRYTHPSMVRPSWIARLLCRVFHPTSSLATACGLQTLIDQVGPTRVILAWSIGLTLKIIGLKGWFYRLAGEQARLIDDITGTT
;
A
#
# COMPACT_ATOMS: atom_id res chain seq x y z
N MET A 1 -40.91 15.15 36.42
CA MET A 1 -40.66 13.87 35.73
C MET A 1 -40.25 14.05 34.26
N CYS A 2 -41.04 14.75 33.41
CA CYS A 2 -40.70 14.96 31.98
C CYS A 2 -39.37 15.68 31.75
N VAL A 3 -39.03 16.73 32.52
CA VAL A 3 -37.76 17.46 32.38
C VAL A 3 -36.58 16.59 32.70
N LEU A 4 -36.65 15.76 33.75
CA LEU A 4 -35.57 14.83 34.11
C LEU A 4 -35.36 13.78 33.03
N LEU A 5 -36.44 13.24 32.45
CA LEU A 5 -36.35 12.28 31.32
C LEU A 5 -35.74 12.92 30.08
N LEU A 6 -36.08 14.18 29.79
CA LEU A 6 -35.48 14.90 28.65
C LEU A 6 -33.97 15.11 28.85
N ILE A 7 -33.56 15.51 30.07
CA ILE A 7 -32.15 15.68 30.41
C ILE A 7 -31.37 14.34 30.24
N LEU A 8 -31.92 13.26 30.78
CA LEU A 8 -31.29 11.93 30.64
C LEU A 8 -31.21 11.48 29.19
N LEU A 9 -32.23 11.75 28.37
CA LEU A 9 -32.20 11.46 26.94
C LEU A 9 -31.12 12.27 26.24
N LEU A 10 -30.99 13.58 26.51
CA LEU A 10 -29.96 14.42 25.92
C LEU A 10 -28.53 13.98 26.30
N ILE A 11 -28.36 13.61 27.58
CA ILE A 11 -27.07 13.04 28.04
C ILE A 11 -26.78 11.74 27.31
N GLY A 12 -27.76 10.83 27.20
CA GLY A 12 -27.62 9.56 26.48
C GLY A 12 -27.27 9.76 25.01
N LEU A 13 -27.93 10.70 24.32
CA LEU A 13 -27.63 11.06 22.95
C LEU A 13 -26.21 11.65 22.81
N GLY A 14 -25.81 12.50 23.77
CA GLY A 14 -24.47 13.07 23.81
C GLY A 14 -23.39 12.00 23.97
N VAL A 15 -23.55 11.06 24.90
CA VAL A 15 -22.64 9.94 25.11
C VAL A 15 -22.61 9.04 23.88
N PHE A 16 -23.76 8.71 23.31
CA PHE A 16 -23.83 7.91 22.08
C PHE A 16 -23.12 8.59 20.92
N TRP A 17 -23.30 9.91 20.77
CA TRP A 17 -22.60 10.67 19.71
C TRP A 17 -21.09 10.67 19.89
N ILE A 18 -20.59 10.85 21.12
CA ILE A 18 -19.16 10.81 21.43
C ILE A 18 -18.58 9.42 21.11
N GLU A 19 -19.26 8.36 21.57
CA GLU A 19 -18.84 6.98 21.32
C GLU A 19 -18.88 6.63 19.83
N ALA A 20 -19.94 6.97 19.12
CA ALA A 20 -20.04 6.76 17.68
C ALA A 20 -18.92 7.50 16.94
N ARG A 21 -18.67 8.77 17.29
CA ARG A 21 -17.58 9.55 16.71
C ARG A 21 -16.21 8.95 17.01
N HIS A 22 -15.99 8.38 18.20
CA HIS A 22 -14.74 7.70 18.54
C HIS A 22 -14.56 6.45 17.68
N ARG A 23 -15.59 5.59 17.61
CA ARG A 23 -15.53 4.33 16.82
C ARG A 23 -15.42 4.52 15.30
N LEU A 24 -15.88 5.67 14.81
CA LEU A 24 -15.80 6.02 13.39
C LEU A 24 -14.45 6.63 12.96
N ARG A 25 -13.49 6.77 13.89
CA ARG A 25 -12.16 7.24 13.55
C ARG A 25 -11.38 6.16 12.77
N PRO A 26 -10.52 6.53 11.81
CA PRO A 26 -9.64 5.57 11.17
C PRO A 26 -8.69 4.95 12.20
N ALA A 27 -8.50 3.64 12.13
CA ALA A 27 -7.62 2.91 13.05
C ALA A 27 -6.15 3.35 12.90
N SER A 28 -5.73 3.65 11.66
CA SER A 28 -4.40 4.13 11.34
C SER A 28 -4.48 5.03 10.10
N PRO A 29 -4.40 6.35 10.27
CA PRO A 29 -4.42 7.29 9.15
C PRO A 29 -3.08 7.37 8.42
N LEU A 30 -1.97 6.89 9.02
CA LEU A 30 -0.65 7.04 8.43
C LEU A 30 -0.51 6.25 7.15
N THR A 31 0.04 6.90 6.13
CA THR A 31 0.44 6.30 4.87
C THR A 31 1.95 6.36 4.71
N LEU A 32 2.54 5.26 4.26
CA LEU A 32 3.96 5.19 3.94
C LEU A 32 4.12 5.34 2.43
N ARG A 33 5.02 6.22 2.01
CA ARG A 33 5.32 6.49 0.61
C ARG A 33 6.80 6.28 0.35
N GLN A 34 7.12 5.46 -0.63
CA GLN A 34 8.46 5.33 -1.18
C GLN A 34 8.79 6.59 -1.99
N LEU A 35 9.96 7.18 -1.74
CA LEU A 35 10.50 8.28 -2.51
C LEU A 35 11.70 7.77 -3.34
N ASP A 36 12.56 8.69 -3.78
CA ASP A 36 13.69 8.38 -4.65
C ASP A 36 14.69 7.43 -4.01
N TRP A 37 15.28 6.55 -4.82
CA TRP A 37 16.33 5.62 -4.45
C TRP A 37 17.50 5.75 -5.43
N SER A 38 18.70 5.68 -4.89
CA SER A 38 19.96 5.62 -5.64
C SER A 38 20.64 4.27 -5.39
N ILE A 39 21.32 3.78 -6.41
CA ILE A 39 22.07 2.55 -6.38
C ILE A 39 23.50 2.91 -6.75
N GLY A 40 24.44 2.62 -5.86
CA GLY A 40 25.88 2.81 -6.05
C GLY A 40 26.65 1.53 -5.92
N THR A 41 27.85 1.47 -6.46
CA THR A 41 28.79 0.38 -6.25
C THR A 41 30.07 0.94 -5.64
N GLN A 42 30.54 0.30 -4.57
CA GLN A 42 31.80 0.64 -3.94
C GLN A 42 32.68 -0.62 -3.89
N GLY A 43 33.58 -0.78 -4.90
CA GLY A 43 34.29 -2.04 -5.10
C GLY A 43 33.34 -3.16 -5.50
N ASP A 44 33.32 -4.26 -4.73
CA ASP A 44 32.44 -5.41 -4.93
C ASP A 44 31.11 -5.26 -4.18
N ASP A 45 30.99 -4.25 -3.32
CA ASP A 45 29.78 -3.96 -2.54
C ASP A 45 28.76 -3.15 -3.34
N LEU A 46 27.49 -3.37 -3.03
CA LEU A 46 26.37 -2.65 -3.63
C LEU A 46 25.66 -1.84 -2.54
N ASP A 47 25.65 -0.52 -2.72
CA ASP A 47 24.99 0.40 -1.82
C ASP A 47 23.66 0.90 -2.40
N LEU A 48 22.62 0.79 -1.60
CA LEU A 48 21.31 1.36 -1.90
C LEU A 48 21.00 2.43 -0.87
N GLU A 49 20.66 3.60 -1.33
CA GLU A 49 20.21 4.69 -0.46
C GLU A 49 18.89 5.25 -0.97
N GLY A 50 17.93 5.42 -0.08
CA GLY A 50 16.64 5.94 -0.45
C GLY A 50 15.85 6.53 0.69
N TRP A 51 14.72 7.12 0.34
CA TRP A 51 13.86 7.83 1.26
C TRP A 51 12.48 7.19 1.36
N ILE A 52 11.98 7.14 2.58
CA ILE A 52 10.62 6.74 2.89
C ILE A 52 9.95 7.89 3.64
N GLU A 53 8.76 8.27 3.21
CA GLU A 53 7.95 9.30 3.87
C GLU A 53 6.77 8.65 4.59
N ILE A 54 6.60 8.99 5.87
CA ILE A 54 5.40 8.67 6.64
C ILE A 54 4.55 9.93 6.70
N ASN A 55 3.38 9.89 6.09
CA ASN A 55 2.46 11.01 6.02
C ASN A 55 1.20 10.76 6.82
N ASN A 56 0.74 11.78 7.54
CA ASN A 56 -0.55 11.77 8.23
C ASN A 56 -1.54 12.66 7.48
N PRO A 57 -2.40 12.11 6.63
CA PRO A 57 -3.40 12.89 5.89
C PRO A 57 -4.53 13.40 6.77
N HIS A 58 -4.69 12.90 8.00
CA HIS A 58 -5.77 13.28 8.89
C HIS A 58 -5.54 14.67 9.50
N ALA A 59 -6.58 15.51 9.50
CA ALA A 59 -6.44 16.92 9.90
C ALA A 59 -6.30 17.15 11.41
N ARG A 60 -6.85 16.24 12.23
CA ARG A 60 -7.05 16.45 13.67
C ARG A 60 -6.57 15.30 14.54
N MET A 61 -5.97 14.27 13.96
CA MET A 61 -5.46 13.13 14.71
C MET A 61 -3.94 13.14 14.61
N GLU A 62 -3.30 13.07 15.76
CA GLU A 62 -1.87 12.86 15.89
C GLU A 62 -1.64 11.37 16.16
N VAL A 63 -0.57 10.82 15.59
CA VAL A 63 -0.24 9.41 15.74
C VAL A 63 1.24 9.30 16.09
N MET A 64 1.52 8.65 17.21
CA MET A 64 2.89 8.36 17.60
C MET A 64 3.37 7.09 16.88
N VAL A 65 4.60 7.14 16.39
CA VAL A 65 5.34 6.01 15.83
C VAL A 65 6.49 5.70 16.78
N PRO A 66 6.27 4.84 17.79
CA PRO A 66 7.31 4.52 18.77
C PRO A 66 8.42 3.63 18.24
N GLU A 67 8.12 2.83 17.20
CA GLU A 67 9.06 1.85 16.65
C GLU A 67 8.94 1.83 15.13
N LEU A 68 10.10 1.73 14.48
CA LEU A 68 10.21 1.52 13.03
C LEU A 68 11.43 0.68 12.75
N GLN A 69 11.28 -0.31 11.86
CA GLN A 69 12.36 -1.20 11.40
C GLN A 69 12.23 -1.43 9.90
N VAL A 70 13.37 -1.57 9.25
CA VAL A 70 13.47 -1.90 7.83
C VAL A 70 14.32 -3.16 7.70
N ASN A 71 13.73 -4.22 7.14
CA ASN A 71 14.37 -5.51 6.97
C ASN A 71 14.46 -5.82 5.47
N PRO A 72 15.62 -5.69 4.82
CA PRO A 72 15.79 -6.04 3.41
C PRO A 72 15.72 -7.55 3.20
N VAL A 73 15.02 -7.96 2.15
CA VAL A 73 14.95 -9.33 1.64
C VAL A 73 15.44 -9.31 0.20
N LEU A 74 16.48 -10.10 -0.07
CA LEU A 74 17.06 -10.21 -1.41
C LEU A 74 16.25 -11.17 -2.27
N ILE A 75 15.93 -10.76 -3.49
CA ILE A 75 15.23 -11.58 -4.48
C ILE A 75 16.16 -11.71 -5.70
N GLY A 76 16.47 -12.95 -6.06
CA GLY A 76 17.34 -13.26 -7.21
C GLY A 76 17.18 -14.71 -7.64
N SER A 77 17.74 -15.05 -8.78
CA SER A 77 17.65 -16.38 -9.38
C SER A 77 18.78 -17.34 -8.92
N SER A 78 19.78 -16.84 -8.22
CA SER A 78 20.92 -17.61 -7.71
C SER A 78 20.90 -17.72 -6.20
N ASP A 79 21.74 -18.61 -5.63
CA ASP A 79 21.97 -18.66 -4.19
C ASP A 79 22.59 -17.34 -3.70
N LEU A 80 21.97 -16.76 -2.70
CA LEU A 80 22.34 -15.49 -2.07
C LEU A 80 22.77 -15.66 -0.60
N SER A 81 22.98 -16.87 -0.16
CA SER A 81 23.30 -17.19 1.25
C SER A 81 24.64 -16.62 1.74
N ASP A 82 25.53 -16.27 0.81
CA ASP A 82 26.83 -15.63 1.07
C ASP A 82 26.75 -14.09 1.08
N VAL A 83 25.59 -13.52 0.76
CA VAL A 83 25.43 -12.06 0.75
C VAL A 83 25.07 -11.56 2.14
N THR A 84 25.94 -10.72 2.68
CA THR A 84 25.70 -10.04 3.95
C THR A 84 24.95 -8.73 3.70
N VAL A 85 23.94 -8.47 4.50
CA VAL A 85 23.08 -7.27 4.40
C VAL A 85 23.28 -6.41 5.64
N ARG A 86 23.74 -5.18 5.47
CA ARG A 86 23.82 -4.19 6.53
C ARG A 86 22.78 -3.09 6.24
N THR A 87 21.94 -2.78 7.21
CA THR A 87 20.88 -1.75 7.07
C THR A 87 21.05 -0.69 8.14
N GLU A 88 21.01 0.56 7.72
CA GLU A 88 21.00 1.72 8.59
C GLU A 88 19.80 2.60 8.28
N ILE A 89 19.14 3.11 9.31
CA ILE A 89 18.05 4.07 9.18
C ILE A 89 18.45 5.38 9.82
N THR A 90 18.20 6.49 9.15
CA THR A 90 18.45 7.83 9.69
C THR A 90 17.13 8.60 9.68
N PRO A 91 16.50 8.84 10.84
CA PRO A 91 15.27 9.62 10.91
C PRO A 91 15.56 11.11 10.61
N HIS A 92 14.67 11.72 9.83
CA HIS A 92 14.68 13.15 9.52
C HIS A 92 13.34 13.76 9.91
N HIS A 93 13.20 14.08 11.18
CA HIS A 93 12.02 14.74 11.70
C HIS A 93 12.07 16.24 11.45
N PRO A 94 10.96 16.89 11.08
CA PRO A 94 10.96 18.33 10.75
C PRO A 94 11.31 19.26 11.91
N ASP A 95 11.12 18.81 13.14
CA ASP A 95 11.26 19.59 14.38
C ASP A 95 12.30 19.00 15.37
N GLU A 96 13.13 18.07 14.90
CA GLU A 96 14.20 17.45 15.70
C GLU A 96 15.51 17.39 14.89
N GLU A 97 16.65 17.40 15.57
CA GLU A 97 17.94 17.20 14.94
C GLU A 97 18.10 15.77 14.44
N THR A 98 18.75 15.64 13.28
CA THR A 98 18.98 14.33 12.67
C THR A 98 19.96 13.53 13.52
N ARG A 99 19.58 12.27 13.82
CA ARG A 99 20.42 11.31 14.55
C ARG A 99 21.16 10.40 13.58
N ALA A 100 22.45 10.22 13.80
CA ALA A 100 23.32 9.37 12.97
C ALA A 100 23.59 7.98 13.60
N ASP A 101 22.96 7.64 14.75
CA ASP A 101 23.19 6.41 15.49
C ASP A 101 22.29 5.24 15.05
N GLY A 102 21.52 5.40 13.96
CA GLY A 102 20.64 4.37 13.45
C GLY A 102 19.41 4.07 14.32
N TYR A 103 19.22 4.83 15.40
CA TYR A 103 18.10 4.66 16.31
C TYR A 103 16.88 5.47 15.87
N TRP A 104 15.73 4.84 15.84
CA TRP A 104 14.43 5.50 15.64
C TRP A 104 13.91 6.04 16.99
N PRO A 105 13.91 7.35 17.25
CA PRO A 105 13.21 7.90 18.39
C PRO A 105 11.70 7.81 18.20
N ALA A 106 10.93 7.65 19.26
CA ALA A 106 9.48 7.72 19.19
C ALA A 106 9.07 9.11 18.71
N TYR A 107 8.34 9.18 17.59
CA TYR A 107 7.97 10.44 16.96
C TYR A 107 6.45 10.58 16.78
N ILE A 108 5.91 11.78 17.03
CA ILE A 108 4.49 12.09 16.83
C ILE A 108 4.29 12.76 15.48
N VAL A 109 3.68 12.05 14.54
CA VAL A 109 3.30 12.63 13.25
C VAL A 109 2.01 13.41 13.42
N LYS A 110 2.13 14.73 13.46
CA LYS A 110 1.00 15.66 13.62
C LYS A 110 0.06 15.62 12.41
N GLY A 111 -1.17 16.05 12.60
CA GLY A 111 -2.17 16.09 11.52
C GLY A 111 -1.69 16.95 10.32
N ARG A 112 -1.86 16.44 9.10
CA ARG A 112 -1.40 17.02 7.83
C ARG A 112 0.11 17.29 7.76
N LYS A 113 0.90 16.53 8.52
CA LYS A 113 2.36 16.57 8.51
C LYS A 113 2.93 15.23 8.09
N SER A 114 4.17 15.25 7.66
CA SER A 114 4.95 14.07 7.35
C SER A 114 6.30 14.09 8.03
N THR A 115 6.90 12.93 8.16
CA THR A 115 8.31 12.76 8.54
C THR A 115 8.98 11.85 7.52
N ARG A 116 10.30 11.90 7.43
CA ARG A 116 11.10 11.15 6.46
C ARG A 116 12.16 10.32 7.16
N ILE A 117 12.51 9.25 6.50
CA ILE A 117 13.55 8.32 6.93
C ILE A 117 14.47 8.12 5.74
N ARG A 118 15.78 8.29 5.94
CA ARG A 118 16.77 7.79 5.00
C ARG A 118 17.10 6.35 5.37
N VAL A 119 17.07 5.49 4.39
CA VAL A 119 17.42 4.07 4.51
C VAL A 119 18.64 3.81 3.66
N SER A 120 19.70 3.31 4.27
CA SER A 120 20.93 2.89 3.60
C SER A 120 21.08 1.39 3.76
N VAL A 121 21.29 0.67 2.67
CA VAL A 121 21.48 -0.78 2.65
C VAL A 121 22.74 -1.09 1.89
N THR A 122 23.71 -1.69 2.56
CA THR A 122 24.94 -2.19 1.94
C THR A 122 24.87 -3.71 1.81
N LEU A 123 25.08 -4.20 0.61
CA LEU A 123 25.18 -5.62 0.30
C LEU A 123 26.64 -5.95 -0.01
N SER A 124 27.21 -6.92 0.71
CA SER A 124 28.59 -7.39 0.52
C SER A 124 28.64 -8.89 0.38
N SER A 125 29.62 -9.40 -0.37
CA SER A 125 29.81 -10.83 -0.59
C SER A 125 31.29 -11.20 -0.49
N ASP A 126 31.59 -12.20 0.32
CA ASP A 126 32.97 -12.72 0.52
C ASP A 126 33.48 -13.55 -0.68
N LYS A 127 32.60 -13.88 -1.62
CA LYS A 127 32.96 -14.74 -2.77
C LYS A 127 33.51 -13.98 -3.97
N GLY A 128 33.64 -12.66 -3.93
CA GLY A 128 34.12 -11.83 -5.04
C GLY A 128 33.27 -11.90 -6.31
N LEU A 129 32.00 -12.28 -6.19
CA LEU A 129 31.03 -12.31 -7.27
C LEU A 129 30.20 -11.02 -7.27
N ALA A 130 30.05 -10.41 -8.43
CA ALA A 130 29.28 -9.18 -8.57
C ALA A 130 27.83 -9.37 -8.09
N ILE A 131 27.47 -8.72 -7.01
CA ILE A 131 26.13 -8.81 -6.38
C ILE A 131 25.06 -8.32 -7.35
N ALA A 132 25.37 -7.25 -8.12
CA ALA A 132 24.45 -6.69 -9.10
C ALA A 132 24.00 -7.70 -10.19
N ASP A 133 24.76 -8.76 -10.44
CA ASP A 133 24.42 -9.81 -11.39
C ASP A 133 23.59 -10.94 -10.78
N ARG A 134 23.48 -10.99 -9.46
CA ARG A 134 22.84 -12.07 -8.70
C ARG A 134 21.51 -11.67 -8.08
N VAL A 135 21.40 -10.41 -7.67
CA VAL A 135 20.19 -9.84 -7.04
C VAL A 135 19.35 -9.12 -8.09
N ASP A 136 18.13 -9.57 -8.29
CA ASP A 136 17.20 -8.93 -9.22
C ASP A 136 16.49 -7.73 -8.58
N THR A 137 16.15 -7.86 -7.29
CA THR A 137 15.38 -6.85 -6.54
C THR A 137 15.70 -6.95 -5.05
N VAL A 138 15.67 -5.81 -4.36
CA VAL A 138 15.63 -5.77 -2.90
C VAL A 138 14.24 -5.37 -2.46
N TRP A 139 13.61 -6.24 -1.69
CA TRP A 139 12.33 -5.98 -1.02
C TRP A 139 12.62 -5.47 0.39
N MET A 140 12.30 -4.23 0.68
CA MET A 140 12.39 -3.67 2.02
C MET A 140 11.09 -3.95 2.77
N ASP A 141 11.15 -4.79 3.79
CA ASP A 141 10.04 -5.05 4.68
C ASP A 141 10.03 -4.00 5.80
N VAL A 142 9.22 -2.96 5.62
CA VAL A 142 9.11 -1.87 6.58
C VAL A 142 8.04 -2.19 7.60
N ASN A 143 8.44 -2.35 8.84
CA ASN A 143 7.57 -2.63 9.98
C ASN A 143 7.58 -1.42 10.92
N TRP A 144 6.38 -0.93 11.28
CA TRP A 144 6.27 0.17 12.26
C TRP A 144 5.05 0.00 13.14
N VAL A 145 5.09 0.69 14.25
CA VAL A 145 3.99 0.71 15.21
C VAL A 145 3.29 2.05 15.15
N ASN A 146 1.97 2.04 15.05
CA ASN A 146 1.14 3.21 15.30
C ASN A 146 0.57 3.14 16.70
N TYR A 147 0.75 4.18 17.49
CA TYR A 147 0.07 4.34 18.75
C TYR A 147 -0.86 5.56 18.67
N GLY A 148 -2.15 5.32 18.75
CA GLY A 148 -3.19 6.32 18.55
C GLY A 148 -4.47 6.01 19.33
N PRO A 149 -5.64 6.49 18.89
CA PRO A 149 -6.91 6.35 19.62
C PRO A 149 -7.33 4.91 19.93
N PHE A 150 -6.83 3.94 19.17
CA PHE A 150 -7.12 2.51 19.36
C PHE A 150 -5.94 1.73 19.96
N GLY A 151 -4.99 2.43 20.58
CA GLY A 151 -3.80 1.83 21.18
C GLY A 151 -2.72 1.49 20.18
N ARG A 152 -1.95 0.43 20.46
CA ARG A 152 -0.83 -0.06 19.64
C ARG A 152 -1.34 -0.86 18.46
N LEU A 153 -0.92 -0.48 17.26
CA LEU A 153 -1.22 -1.17 16.01
C LEU A 153 0.08 -1.43 15.25
N ASP A 154 0.39 -2.70 15.04
CA ASP A 154 1.50 -3.09 14.19
C ASP A 154 1.13 -2.90 12.72
N ARG A 155 2.04 -2.30 11.95
CA ARG A 155 1.88 -2.00 10.53
C ARG A 155 3.06 -2.55 9.77
N ARG A 156 2.81 -2.97 8.52
CA ARG A 156 3.82 -3.52 7.63
C ARG A 156 3.55 -3.07 6.20
N GLN A 157 4.61 -2.71 5.48
CA GLN A 157 4.51 -2.38 4.06
C GLN A 157 5.82 -2.75 3.36
N GLY A 158 5.71 -3.27 2.14
CA GLY A 158 6.84 -3.51 1.27
C GLY A 158 7.22 -2.25 0.49
N VAL A 159 8.54 -2.07 0.35
CA VAL A 159 9.13 -1.08 -0.55
C VAL A 159 10.01 -1.84 -1.52
N VAL A 160 9.85 -1.63 -2.83
CA VAL A 160 10.50 -2.39 -3.88
C VAL A 160 11.61 -1.55 -4.52
N VAL A 161 12.83 -2.09 -4.53
CA VAL A 161 13.98 -1.47 -5.22
C VAL A 161 14.50 -2.46 -6.27
N PRO A 162 14.11 -2.33 -7.55
CA PRO A 162 14.58 -3.19 -8.62
C PRO A 162 16.02 -2.84 -8.97
N LEU A 163 16.91 -3.85 -8.94
CA LEU A 163 18.33 -3.72 -9.34
C LEU A 163 18.53 -4.11 -10.79
N ARG A 164 17.80 -5.12 -11.25
CA ARG A 164 17.88 -5.61 -12.63
C ARG A 164 16.56 -5.45 -13.35
N ARG A 165 16.68 -5.05 -14.58
CA ARG A 165 15.55 -4.99 -15.52
C ARG A 165 15.73 -6.08 -16.56
N PRO A 166 14.73 -6.93 -16.85
CA PRO A 166 14.81 -7.90 -17.92
C PRO A 166 15.05 -7.18 -19.25
N ALA A 167 15.77 -7.85 -20.15
CA ALA A 167 15.97 -7.34 -21.50
C ALA A 167 14.62 -7.13 -22.20
N VAL A 168 14.49 -6.03 -22.92
CA VAL A 168 13.31 -5.76 -23.74
C VAL A 168 13.18 -6.86 -24.79
N LEU A 169 11.97 -7.41 -24.93
CA LEU A 169 11.69 -8.46 -25.90
C LEU A 169 11.82 -7.91 -27.32
N GLN A 170 12.68 -8.52 -28.13
CA GLN A 170 12.81 -8.14 -29.54
C GLN A 170 11.65 -8.73 -30.35
N PRO A 171 11.12 -8.03 -31.35
CA PRO A 171 10.03 -8.51 -32.21
C PRO A 171 10.33 -9.89 -32.84
N SER A 172 11.59 -10.15 -33.20
CA SER A 172 12.04 -11.42 -33.79
C SER A 172 11.98 -12.63 -32.85
N LYS A 173 11.87 -12.38 -31.52
CA LYS A 173 11.79 -13.40 -30.47
C LYS A 173 10.42 -13.45 -29.81
N ALA A 174 9.42 -12.77 -30.39
CA ALA A 174 8.09 -12.71 -29.84
C ALA A 174 7.33 -14.04 -30.04
N GLU A 175 7.01 -14.72 -28.94
CA GLU A 175 6.24 -15.95 -28.95
C GLU A 175 4.79 -15.67 -28.54
N PHE A 176 3.90 -15.69 -29.51
CA PHE A 176 2.48 -15.47 -29.32
C PHE A 176 1.78 -16.74 -28.83
N ARG A 177 0.92 -16.58 -27.85
CA ARG A 177 -0.03 -17.64 -27.41
C ARG A 177 -1.35 -17.46 -28.13
N SER A 178 -1.95 -18.56 -28.59
CA SER A 178 -3.27 -18.53 -29.22
C SER A 178 -4.37 -18.41 -28.18
N GLY A 179 -5.24 -17.39 -28.31
CA GLY A 179 -6.51 -17.27 -27.61
C GLY A 179 -7.67 -17.63 -28.56
N GLU A 180 -8.91 -17.52 -28.08
CA GLU A 180 -10.11 -17.90 -28.87
C GLU A 180 -10.25 -17.03 -30.15
N ASN A 181 -10.05 -15.73 -30.06
CA ASN A 181 -10.19 -14.79 -31.19
C ASN A 181 -9.02 -13.80 -31.28
N CYS A 182 -7.91 -14.06 -30.62
CA CYS A 182 -6.75 -13.18 -30.58
C CYS A 182 -5.44 -13.96 -30.40
N LYS A 183 -4.34 -13.28 -30.66
CA LYS A 183 -3.00 -13.74 -30.27
C LYS A 183 -2.56 -12.91 -29.08
N VAL A 184 -2.03 -13.53 -28.03
CA VAL A 184 -1.59 -12.88 -26.81
C VAL A 184 -0.08 -12.99 -26.70
N LEU A 185 0.60 -11.88 -26.49
CA LEU A 185 2.03 -11.82 -26.21
C LEU A 185 2.25 -11.40 -24.74
N PRO A 186 2.60 -12.34 -23.85
CA PRO A 186 2.93 -11.98 -22.47
C PRO A 186 4.31 -11.33 -22.40
N LEU A 187 4.40 -10.16 -21.78
CA LEU A 187 5.66 -9.45 -21.61
C LEU A 187 6.14 -9.58 -20.16
N LYS A 188 7.41 -10.00 -20.02
CA LYS A 188 8.08 -10.06 -18.71
C LYS A 188 8.60 -8.67 -18.35
N THR A 189 8.23 -8.18 -17.19
CA THR A 189 8.74 -6.92 -16.62
C THR A 189 9.66 -7.23 -15.42
N HIS A 190 10.37 -6.21 -14.91
CA HIS A 190 10.95 -6.27 -13.56
C HIS A 190 9.83 -6.30 -12.50
N LEU A 191 10.21 -6.53 -11.26
CA LEU A 191 9.24 -6.44 -10.14
C LEU A 191 8.83 -4.98 -9.95
N LEU A 192 7.58 -4.71 -10.30
CA LEU A 192 7.02 -3.35 -10.31
C LEU A 192 6.81 -2.83 -8.89
N GLY A 193 7.01 -1.55 -8.69
CA GLY A 193 6.87 -0.89 -7.39
C GLY A 193 6.40 0.56 -7.50
N PRO A 194 6.26 1.26 -6.37
CA PRO A 194 5.80 2.64 -6.34
C PRO A 194 6.73 3.66 -7.02
N LEU A 195 7.96 3.28 -7.36
CA LEU A 195 8.88 4.12 -8.14
C LEU A 195 8.60 4.07 -9.65
N ASP A 196 7.80 3.11 -10.10
CA ASP A 196 7.52 2.95 -11.51
C ASP A 196 6.40 3.87 -11.96
N ASN A 197 6.49 4.31 -13.22
CA ASN A 197 5.40 4.97 -13.91
C ASN A 197 4.77 3.98 -14.90
N THR A 198 3.47 3.75 -14.78
CA THR A 198 2.76 2.78 -15.63
C THR A 198 2.98 3.01 -17.12
N ILE A 199 2.95 4.28 -17.57
CA ILE A 199 3.12 4.62 -18.99
C ILE A 199 4.55 4.35 -19.46
N GLU A 200 5.54 4.65 -18.63
CA GLU A 200 6.95 4.38 -18.93
C GLU A 200 7.23 2.89 -18.97
N VAL A 201 6.68 2.12 -18.04
CA VAL A 201 6.78 0.65 -18.03
C VAL A 201 6.22 0.07 -19.33
N LEU A 202 5.02 0.48 -19.73
CA LEU A 202 4.39 0.03 -20.97
C LEU A 202 5.21 0.44 -22.21
N ARG A 203 5.70 1.68 -22.26
CA ARG A 203 6.54 2.17 -23.34
C ARG A 203 7.85 1.40 -23.44
N ASN A 204 8.49 1.13 -22.31
CA ASN A 204 9.80 0.46 -22.29
C ASN A 204 9.71 -1.02 -22.70
N TYR A 205 8.66 -1.74 -22.27
CA TYR A 205 8.56 -3.18 -22.52
C TYR A 205 7.73 -3.54 -23.75
N ALA A 206 6.81 -2.69 -24.17
CA ALA A 206 5.88 -2.98 -25.25
C ALA A 206 6.02 -2.05 -26.47
N GLY A 207 6.67 -0.88 -26.31
CA GLY A 207 6.66 0.17 -27.34
C GLY A 207 7.13 -0.26 -28.70
N GLU A 208 8.17 -1.11 -28.81
CA GLU A 208 8.70 -1.62 -30.10
C GLU A 208 7.88 -2.79 -30.67
N LEU A 209 6.97 -3.36 -29.88
CA LEU A 209 6.18 -4.55 -30.25
C LEU A 209 4.78 -4.22 -30.70
N ILE A 210 4.24 -3.05 -30.29
CA ILE A 210 2.87 -2.63 -30.54
C ILE A 210 2.71 -2.16 -31.98
N GLN A 211 1.64 -2.64 -32.62
CA GLN A 211 1.23 -2.24 -33.96
C GLN A 211 -0.18 -1.56 -33.93
N PRO A 212 -0.51 -0.76 -34.93
CA PRO A 212 -1.86 -0.19 -35.03
C PRO A 212 -2.94 -1.27 -35.03
N GLY A 213 -3.90 -1.16 -34.10
CA GLY A 213 -4.97 -2.14 -33.91
C GLY A 213 -4.74 -3.12 -32.77
N ASP A 214 -3.54 -3.14 -32.16
CA ASP A 214 -3.28 -3.95 -30.99
C ASP A 214 -3.96 -3.39 -29.74
N ILE A 215 -4.30 -4.29 -28.80
CA ILE A 215 -4.84 -3.96 -27.49
C ILE A 215 -3.76 -4.27 -26.43
N LEU A 216 -3.32 -3.23 -25.76
CA LEU A 216 -2.38 -3.34 -24.66
C LEU A 216 -3.14 -3.45 -23.33
N THR A 217 -2.85 -4.50 -22.56
CA THR A 217 -3.46 -4.72 -21.25
C THR A 217 -2.39 -4.79 -20.15
N ILE A 218 -2.72 -4.28 -18.99
CA ILE A 218 -1.94 -4.45 -17.76
C ILE A 218 -2.88 -4.93 -16.68
N GLY A 219 -2.44 -5.87 -15.85
CA GLY A 219 -3.22 -6.39 -14.73
C GLY A 219 -3.52 -5.29 -13.70
N GLU A 220 -4.63 -5.41 -13.00
CA GLU A 220 -5.04 -4.45 -11.96
C GLU A 220 -4.05 -4.47 -10.78
N THR A 221 -3.61 -5.64 -10.32
CA THR A 221 -2.64 -5.78 -9.23
C THR A 221 -1.31 -5.04 -9.50
N PRO A 222 -0.62 -5.21 -10.66
CA PRO A 222 0.52 -4.39 -11.02
C PRO A 222 0.26 -2.89 -10.94
N VAL A 223 -0.89 -2.42 -11.42
CA VAL A 223 -1.27 -1.00 -11.34
C VAL A 223 -1.45 -0.56 -9.90
N ALA A 224 -2.11 -1.36 -9.06
CA ALA A 224 -2.29 -1.06 -7.64
C ALA A 224 -0.94 -1.00 -6.89
N VAL A 225 0.00 -1.90 -7.21
CA VAL A 225 1.36 -1.89 -6.64
C VAL A 225 2.12 -0.64 -7.04
N ILE A 226 2.13 -0.27 -8.32
CA ILE A 226 2.75 0.98 -8.82
C ILE A 226 2.16 2.20 -8.12
N GLN A 227 0.86 2.20 -7.86
CA GLN A 227 0.19 3.29 -7.15
C GLN A 227 0.40 3.28 -5.64
N GLY A 228 1.15 2.32 -5.09
CA GLY A 228 1.37 2.16 -3.67
C GLY A 228 0.11 1.79 -2.87
N ARG A 229 -0.89 1.18 -3.52
CA ARG A 229 -2.19 0.84 -2.93
C ARG A 229 -2.30 -0.60 -2.42
N TYR A 230 -1.27 -1.39 -2.62
CA TYR A 230 -1.25 -2.78 -2.19
C TYR A 230 -1.15 -2.88 -0.65
N THR A 231 -2.10 -3.55 -0.01
CA THR A 231 -2.11 -3.78 1.43
C THR A 231 -2.40 -5.25 1.73
N HIS A 232 -1.49 -5.92 2.46
CA HIS A 232 -1.71 -7.30 2.84
C HIS A 232 -2.88 -7.42 3.83
N PRO A 233 -3.80 -8.42 3.71
CA PRO A 233 -4.97 -8.56 4.58
C PRO A 233 -4.65 -8.64 6.08
N SER A 234 -3.51 -9.22 6.46
CA SER A 234 -3.08 -9.28 7.87
C SER A 234 -2.86 -7.92 8.52
N MET A 235 -2.65 -6.87 7.69
CA MET A 235 -2.46 -5.50 8.15
C MET A 235 -3.75 -4.73 8.33
N VAL A 236 -4.86 -5.29 7.84
CA VAL A 236 -6.19 -4.67 7.93
C VAL A 236 -6.90 -5.15 9.19
N ARG A 237 -7.34 -4.23 10.03
CA ARG A 237 -8.17 -4.55 11.22
C ARG A 237 -9.63 -4.20 10.94
N PRO A 238 -10.48 -5.18 10.57
CA PRO A 238 -11.87 -4.90 10.23
C PRO A 238 -12.65 -4.39 11.43
N SER A 239 -13.28 -3.24 11.27
CA SER A 239 -14.24 -2.70 12.23
C SER A 239 -15.52 -3.54 12.27
N TRP A 240 -16.35 -3.35 13.30
CA TRP A 240 -17.64 -4.00 13.37
C TRP A 240 -18.55 -3.61 12.18
N ILE A 241 -18.42 -2.37 11.69
CA ILE A 241 -19.13 -1.87 10.50
C ILE A 241 -18.73 -2.67 9.26
N ALA A 242 -17.42 -2.83 9.02
CA ALA A 242 -16.94 -3.61 7.89
C ALA A 242 -17.44 -5.06 7.94
N ARG A 243 -17.39 -5.70 9.11
CA ARG A 243 -17.87 -7.07 9.34
C ARG A 243 -19.38 -7.23 9.12
N LEU A 244 -20.16 -6.19 9.43
CA LEU A 244 -21.61 -6.19 9.23
C LEU A 244 -21.97 -5.97 7.76
N LEU A 245 -21.45 -4.91 7.16
CA LEU A 245 -21.86 -4.45 5.84
C LEU A 245 -21.32 -5.33 4.70
N CYS A 246 -20.16 -5.99 4.87
CA CYS A 246 -19.57 -6.84 3.83
C CYS A 246 -20.48 -7.99 3.40
N ARG A 247 -21.37 -8.47 4.28
CA ARG A 247 -22.26 -9.62 4.05
C ARG A 247 -23.28 -9.42 2.94
N VAL A 248 -23.51 -8.19 2.48
CA VAL A 248 -24.52 -7.86 1.46
C VAL A 248 -23.93 -7.85 0.05
N PHE A 249 -22.60 -7.86 -0.06
CA PHE A 249 -21.92 -7.88 -1.35
C PHE A 249 -21.91 -9.29 -1.96
N HIS A 250 -21.75 -9.33 -3.28
CA HIS A 250 -21.66 -10.62 -3.97
C HIS A 250 -20.34 -11.33 -3.59
N PRO A 251 -20.35 -12.67 -3.39
CA PRO A 251 -19.16 -13.42 -2.92
C PRO A 251 -17.91 -13.26 -3.80
N THR A 252 -18.06 -12.94 -5.08
CA THR A 252 -16.95 -12.70 -6.01
C THR A 252 -16.33 -11.31 -5.88
N SER A 253 -16.92 -10.43 -5.08
CA SER A 253 -16.35 -9.08 -4.84
C SER A 253 -15.47 -9.10 -3.59
N SER A 254 -14.30 -8.50 -3.64
CA SER A 254 -13.43 -8.32 -2.47
C SER A 254 -14.11 -7.52 -1.35
N LEU A 255 -15.09 -6.67 -1.70
CA LEU A 255 -15.93 -5.97 -0.71
C LEU A 255 -16.83 -6.92 0.09
N ALA A 256 -17.00 -8.17 -0.32
CA ALA A 256 -17.65 -9.20 0.47
C ALA A 256 -16.77 -9.68 1.63
N THR A 257 -15.48 -9.33 1.64
CA THR A 257 -14.59 -9.57 2.77
C THR A 257 -14.57 -8.37 3.71
N ALA A 258 -14.48 -8.63 5.02
CA ALA A 258 -14.39 -7.56 6.01
C ALA A 258 -13.11 -6.71 5.84
N CYS A 259 -12.01 -7.32 5.38
CA CYS A 259 -10.76 -6.63 5.07
C CYS A 259 -10.92 -5.69 3.88
N GLY A 260 -11.48 -6.17 2.76
CA GLY A 260 -11.70 -5.34 1.58
C GLY A 260 -12.60 -4.13 1.86
N LEU A 261 -13.72 -4.36 2.57
CA LEU A 261 -14.60 -3.26 2.94
C LEU A 261 -13.94 -2.30 3.95
N GLN A 262 -13.09 -2.80 4.87
CA GLN A 262 -12.34 -1.94 5.78
C GLN A 262 -11.34 -1.07 5.04
N THR A 263 -10.64 -1.61 4.05
CA THR A 263 -9.70 -0.83 3.22
C THR A 263 -10.42 0.33 2.51
N LEU A 264 -11.63 0.08 2.00
CA LEU A 264 -12.46 1.16 1.46
C LEU A 264 -12.84 2.20 2.53
N ILE A 265 -13.26 1.72 3.72
CA ILE A 265 -13.59 2.60 4.86
C ILE A 265 -12.40 3.49 5.25
N ASP A 266 -11.19 2.94 5.29
CA ASP A 266 -9.97 3.66 5.63
C ASP A 266 -9.61 4.74 4.59
N GLN A 267 -9.95 4.52 3.32
CA GLN A 267 -9.68 5.46 2.24
C GLN A 267 -10.72 6.59 2.12
N VAL A 268 -12.01 6.26 2.14
CA VAL A 268 -13.06 7.24 1.84
C VAL A 268 -13.84 7.71 3.07
N GLY A 269 -13.58 7.10 4.21
CA GLY A 269 -14.23 7.37 5.49
C GLY A 269 -15.49 6.54 5.73
N PRO A 270 -15.77 6.18 7.01
CA PRO A 270 -16.88 5.30 7.37
C PRO A 270 -18.25 5.91 7.08
N THR A 271 -18.41 7.21 7.27
CA THR A 271 -19.68 7.90 7.02
C THR A 271 -20.12 7.80 5.57
N ARG A 272 -19.17 8.01 4.63
CA ARG A 272 -19.45 7.91 3.20
C ARG A 272 -19.83 6.47 2.80
N VAL A 273 -19.14 5.48 3.35
CA VAL A 273 -19.42 4.06 3.07
C VAL A 273 -20.80 3.66 3.60
N ILE A 274 -21.16 4.08 4.82
CA ILE A 274 -22.48 3.80 5.40
C ILE A 274 -23.60 4.43 4.56
N LEU A 275 -23.47 5.69 4.19
CA LEU A 275 -24.46 6.38 3.35
C LEU A 275 -24.56 5.72 1.96
N ALA A 276 -23.44 5.45 1.32
CA ALA A 276 -23.40 4.78 0.02
C ALA A 276 -24.04 3.39 0.09
N TRP A 277 -23.78 2.64 1.16
CA TRP A 277 -24.35 1.31 1.40
C TRP A 277 -25.85 1.39 1.59
N SER A 278 -26.36 2.28 2.48
CA SER A 278 -27.78 2.43 2.76
C SER A 278 -28.56 2.85 1.51
N ILE A 279 -28.11 3.88 0.81
CA ILE A 279 -28.74 4.35 -0.43
C ILE A 279 -28.62 3.29 -1.54
N GLY A 280 -27.46 2.69 -1.71
CA GLY A 280 -27.21 1.67 -2.73
C GLY A 280 -28.08 0.43 -2.52
N LEU A 281 -28.29 0.00 -1.27
CA LEU A 281 -29.15 -1.13 -0.93
C LEU A 281 -30.63 -0.79 -1.23
N THR A 282 -31.11 0.36 -0.83
CA THR A 282 -32.49 0.82 -1.09
C THR A 282 -32.75 0.89 -2.59
N LEU A 283 -31.84 1.49 -3.36
CA LEU A 283 -31.96 1.59 -4.82
C LEU A 283 -31.88 0.22 -5.51
N LYS A 284 -31.10 -0.72 -4.97
CA LYS A 284 -31.02 -2.11 -5.48
C LYS A 284 -32.36 -2.83 -5.36
N ILE A 285 -33.14 -2.59 -4.27
CA ILE A 285 -34.47 -3.19 -4.06
C ILE A 285 -35.45 -2.72 -5.16
N ILE A 286 -35.35 -1.48 -5.61
CA ILE A 286 -36.19 -0.92 -6.70
C ILE A 286 -35.59 -1.15 -8.10
N GLY A 287 -34.57 -2.05 -8.22
CA GLY A 287 -34.00 -2.45 -9.51
C GLY A 287 -32.81 -1.59 -10.00
N LEU A 288 -32.46 -0.51 -9.32
CA LEU A 288 -31.33 0.37 -9.69
C LEU A 288 -30.03 -0.17 -9.09
N LYS A 289 -29.24 -0.90 -9.91
CA LYS A 289 -27.97 -1.52 -9.49
C LYS A 289 -26.78 -0.56 -9.65
N GLY A 290 -25.71 -0.80 -8.84
CA GLY A 290 -24.41 -0.11 -8.99
C GLY A 290 -24.31 1.26 -8.30
N TRP A 291 -25.35 1.73 -7.63
CA TRP A 291 -25.33 3.03 -6.92
C TRP A 291 -24.36 3.09 -5.74
N PHE A 292 -24.15 1.97 -5.06
CA PHE A 292 -23.13 1.90 -4.02
C PHE A 292 -21.77 2.39 -4.55
N TYR A 293 -21.30 1.84 -5.66
CA TYR A 293 -20.00 2.19 -6.25
C TYR A 293 -19.92 3.64 -6.73
N ARG A 294 -21.03 4.20 -7.21
CA ARG A 294 -21.08 5.62 -7.60
C ARG A 294 -20.94 6.55 -6.42
N LEU A 295 -21.59 6.22 -5.31
CA LEU A 295 -21.60 7.05 -4.08
C LEU A 295 -20.34 6.84 -3.24
N ALA A 296 -19.86 5.61 -3.10
CA ALA A 296 -18.63 5.28 -2.40
C ALA A 296 -17.39 5.84 -3.09
N GLY A 297 -17.46 6.05 -4.43
CA GLY A 297 -16.38 6.60 -5.24
C GLY A 297 -15.64 5.54 -6.05
N GLU A 298 -14.77 6.00 -6.94
CA GLU A 298 -14.03 5.14 -7.87
C GLU A 298 -13.18 4.07 -7.17
N GLN A 299 -12.66 4.40 -5.98
CA GLN A 299 -11.88 3.47 -5.15
C GLN A 299 -12.65 2.19 -4.82
N ALA A 300 -13.97 2.25 -4.70
CA ALA A 300 -14.80 1.08 -4.41
C ALA A 300 -14.77 0.03 -5.53
N ARG A 301 -14.41 0.41 -6.76
CA ARG A 301 -14.26 -0.50 -7.90
C ARG A 301 -12.85 -1.10 -8.00
N LEU A 302 -11.86 -0.44 -7.44
CA LEU A 302 -10.45 -0.80 -7.54
C LEU A 302 -9.94 -1.59 -6.32
N ILE A 303 -10.81 -1.87 -5.34
CA ILE A 303 -10.38 -2.45 -4.08
C ILE A 303 -10.06 -3.93 -4.18
N ASP A 304 -10.51 -4.60 -5.27
CA ASP A 304 -10.26 -6.01 -5.50
C ASP A 304 -8.76 -6.35 -5.48
N ASP A 305 -7.92 -5.39 -5.87
CA ASP A 305 -6.48 -5.56 -6.00
C ASP A 305 -5.67 -5.03 -4.82
N ILE A 306 -6.32 -4.32 -3.90
CA ILE A 306 -5.64 -3.71 -2.76
C ILE A 306 -5.36 -4.73 -1.65
N THR A 307 -6.13 -5.78 -1.55
CA THR A 307 -6.04 -6.76 -0.47
C THR A 307 -5.15 -7.95 -0.78
N GLY A 308 -4.72 -8.14 -2.02
CA GLY A 308 -3.88 -9.27 -2.42
C GLY A 308 -4.50 -10.63 -2.11
N THR A 309 -5.81 -10.74 -2.11
CA THR A 309 -6.54 -11.98 -1.93
C THR A 309 -6.66 -12.72 -3.25
N THR A 310 -5.58 -13.29 -3.73
CA THR A 310 -5.58 -14.34 -4.75
C THR A 310 -4.99 -15.60 -4.17
#